data_9ffececf0990646b011b29a47cc5a6b0
#
_entry.id   9ffececf0990646b011b29a47cc5a6b0
#
_cell.length_a   1.000
_cell.length_b   1.000
_cell.length_c   1.000
_cell.angle_alpha   90.00
_cell.angle_beta   90.00
_cell.angle_gamma   90.00
#
_symmetry.space_group_name_H-M   'P 1'
#
loop_
_entity.id
_entity.type
_entity.pdbx_description
1 polymer ?
#
loop_
_entity_poly.entity_id
_entity_poly.type
_entity_poly.pdbx_seq_one_letter_code
_entity_poly.pdbx_strand_id
1 'polypeptide(L)'
;MPDYPSTNPNGINYFKILWSILEMLFKEPVLVQACFITFFTAATFTCFWTTLTFLLAGAPYHYDSLTIGLFALIGIASMLIGPLWAKYVIDRFVPLFSVILGECWCMLGICIGTYTGRITIAGPVIQAFLNDFGLQTAQIANRSAIYSIAPKARNRVNTAFMVATFCGQLVGTAAGNHLYARGGWVVSGSYSVASIGAALICCFARGPWAEGWFGWGGGWSVLKKSAQSADGKAEEKQTMGAIEANSNIVRDPEKGEKQQERVNEGHVLEKGIEMLGGEDGENPVREMKDHEDGENRTVSQDGDLILPVKDIQRV
;
A
#
# COMPACT_ATOMS: atom_id res chain seq x y z
N MET A 1 -19.92 -17.03 -25.70
CA MET A 1 -19.14 -15.99 -25.01
C MET A 1 -18.15 -15.47 -26.02
N PRO A 2 -17.98 -14.16 -26.21
CA PRO A 2 -16.96 -13.65 -27.11
C PRO A 2 -15.58 -14.01 -26.57
N ASP A 3 -14.73 -14.61 -27.42
CA ASP A 3 -13.32 -14.89 -27.11
C ASP A 3 -12.59 -13.55 -27.01
N TYR A 4 -12.20 -13.16 -25.81
CA TYR A 4 -11.33 -12.02 -25.60
C TYR A 4 -9.89 -12.40 -25.99
N PRO A 5 -9.19 -11.57 -26.79
CA PRO A 5 -7.80 -11.83 -27.12
C PRO A 5 -6.97 -11.93 -25.83
N SER A 6 -6.14 -12.98 -25.77
CA SER A 6 -5.23 -13.20 -24.64
C SER A 6 -4.36 -11.96 -24.41
N THR A 7 -4.41 -11.40 -23.22
CA THR A 7 -3.59 -10.25 -22.79
C THR A 7 -2.09 -10.60 -22.75
N ASN A 8 -1.73 -11.86 -23.02
CA ASN A 8 -0.36 -12.35 -22.94
C ASN A 8 -0.04 -13.32 -24.09
N PRO A 9 0.17 -12.81 -25.31
CA PRO A 9 0.43 -13.62 -26.49
C PRO A 9 1.71 -14.48 -26.41
N ASN A 10 2.65 -14.16 -25.50
CA ASN A 10 3.94 -14.84 -25.36
C ASN A 10 3.97 -15.87 -24.22
N GLY A 11 2.84 -16.25 -23.64
CA GLY A 11 2.71 -17.30 -22.65
C GLY A 11 3.76 -17.24 -21.54
N ILE A 12 3.56 -16.38 -20.53
CA ILE A 12 4.49 -16.35 -19.37
C ILE A 12 4.37 -17.68 -18.65
N ASN A 13 5.48 -18.43 -18.55
CA ASN A 13 5.55 -19.65 -17.78
C ASN A 13 5.14 -19.38 -16.32
N TYR A 14 4.14 -20.12 -15.83
CA TYR A 14 3.64 -20.01 -14.45
C TYR A 14 4.77 -20.10 -13.41
N PHE A 15 5.72 -21.02 -13.60
CA PHE A 15 6.91 -21.15 -12.76
C PHE A 15 7.80 -19.90 -12.75
N LYS A 16 7.89 -19.18 -13.87
CA LYS A 16 8.65 -17.92 -13.95
C LYS A 16 8.00 -16.83 -13.14
N ILE A 17 6.67 -16.80 -13.06
CA ILE A 17 5.94 -15.84 -12.21
C ILE A 17 6.20 -16.17 -10.73
N LEU A 18 6.07 -17.43 -10.32
CA LEU A 18 6.33 -17.86 -8.95
C LEU A 18 7.77 -17.55 -8.55
N TRP A 19 8.74 -17.87 -9.43
CA TRP A 19 10.13 -17.56 -9.18
C TRP A 19 10.38 -16.05 -9.01
N SER A 20 9.73 -15.23 -9.82
CA SER A 20 9.86 -13.76 -9.70
C SER A 20 9.26 -13.21 -8.40
N ILE A 21 8.26 -13.85 -7.81
CA ILE A 21 7.71 -13.50 -6.49
C ILE A 21 8.74 -13.83 -5.40
N LEU A 22 9.35 -15.02 -5.47
CA LEU A 22 10.42 -15.41 -4.54
C LEU A 22 11.63 -14.48 -4.66
N GLU A 23 12.05 -14.15 -5.86
CA GLU A 23 13.17 -13.22 -6.10
C GLU A 23 12.90 -11.84 -5.50
N MET A 24 11.66 -11.35 -5.64
CA MET A 24 11.23 -10.07 -5.05
C MET A 24 11.24 -10.13 -3.52
N LEU A 25 10.83 -11.25 -2.94
CA LEU A 25 10.86 -11.46 -1.50
C LEU A 25 12.30 -11.37 -0.95
N PHE A 26 13.31 -11.82 -1.70
CA PHE A 26 14.71 -11.71 -1.29
C PHE A 26 15.37 -10.35 -1.59
N LYS A 27 14.78 -9.55 -2.49
CA LYS A 27 15.35 -8.24 -2.86
C LYS A 27 14.77 -7.07 -2.04
N GLU A 28 13.50 -7.18 -1.62
CA GLU A 28 12.75 -6.08 -1.00
C GLU A 28 12.56 -6.29 0.51
N PRO A 29 13.41 -5.70 1.36
CA PRO A 29 13.33 -5.91 2.81
C PRO A 29 12.01 -5.41 3.43
N VAL A 30 11.39 -4.37 2.85
CA VAL A 30 10.08 -3.88 3.31
C VAL A 30 8.99 -4.92 3.08
N LEU A 31 9.03 -5.63 1.94
CA LEU A 31 8.07 -6.70 1.64
C LEU A 31 8.23 -7.86 2.62
N VAL A 32 9.47 -8.26 2.91
CA VAL A 32 9.75 -9.33 3.89
C VAL A 32 9.25 -8.96 5.27
N GLN A 33 9.55 -7.75 5.73
CA GLN A 33 9.07 -7.24 7.00
C GLN A 33 7.53 -7.27 7.07
N ALA A 34 6.85 -6.76 6.04
CA ALA A 34 5.38 -6.77 5.98
C ALA A 34 4.81 -8.20 5.97
N CYS A 35 5.46 -9.15 5.27
CA CYS A 35 5.06 -10.56 5.24
C CYS A 35 5.19 -11.23 6.61
N PHE A 36 6.27 -10.98 7.35
CA PHE A 36 6.40 -11.53 8.72
C PHE A 36 5.38 -10.92 9.68
N ILE A 37 5.19 -9.61 9.63
CA ILE A 37 4.20 -8.94 10.48
C ILE A 37 2.80 -9.51 10.20
N THR A 38 2.37 -9.55 8.94
CA THR A 38 1.02 -10.05 8.60
C THR A 38 0.85 -11.54 8.91
N PHE A 39 1.92 -12.34 8.81
CA PHE A 39 1.90 -13.75 9.20
C PHE A 39 1.54 -13.91 10.68
N PHE A 40 2.22 -13.22 11.57
CA PHE A 40 1.97 -13.30 13.02
C PHE A 40 0.63 -12.70 13.42
N THR A 41 0.26 -11.56 12.82
CA THR A 41 -1.04 -10.92 13.08
C THR A 41 -2.20 -11.79 12.60
N ALA A 42 -2.09 -12.40 11.41
CA ALA A 42 -3.10 -13.30 10.86
C ALA A 42 -3.20 -14.61 11.67
N ALA A 43 -2.07 -15.13 12.15
CA ALA A 43 -2.06 -16.28 13.04
C ALA A 43 -2.83 -16.01 14.34
N THR A 44 -2.60 -14.84 14.93
CA THR A 44 -3.33 -14.40 16.13
C THR A 44 -4.82 -14.24 15.87
N PHE A 45 -5.18 -13.62 14.76
CA PHE A 45 -6.58 -13.41 14.37
C PHE A 45 -7.35 -14.73 14.28
N THR A 46 -6.84 -15.71 13.54
CA THR A 46 -7.53 -16.99 13.39
C THR A 46 -7.49 -17.84 14.66
N CYS A 47 -6.37 -17.81 15.41
CA CYS A 47 -6.29 -18.44 16.71
C CYS A 47 -7.40 -17.93 17.63
N PHE A 48 -7.61 -16.62 17.74
CA PHE A 48 -8.65 -16.02 18.54
C PHE A 48 -10.05 -16.46 18.12
N TRP A 49 -10.42 -16.25 16.84
CA TRP A 49 -11.78 -16.55 16.38
C TRP A 49 -12.14 -18.03 16.48
N THR A 50 -11.19 -18.94 16.23
CA THR A 50 -11.42 -20.38 16.38
C THR A 50 -11.56 -20.81 17.83
N THR A 51 -10.73 -20.29 18.72
CA THR A 51 -10.76 -20.68 20.14
C THR A 51 -11.85 -19.95 20.93
N LEU A 52 -12.32 -18.78 20.46
CA LEU A 52 -13.46 -18.08 21.03
C LEU A 52 -14.73 -18.95 21.01
N THR A 53 -14.97 -19.66 19.92
CA THR A 53 -16.14 -20.54 19.82
C THR A 53 -16.13 -21.63 20.90
N PHE A 54 -14.97 -22.19 21.22
CA PHE A 54 -14.82 -23.19 22.26
C PHE A 54 -15.01 -22.59 23.66
N LEU A 55 -14.50 -21.36 23.88
CA LEU A 55 -14.71 -20.66 25.16
C LEU A 55 -16.18 -20.37 25.40
N LEU A 56 -16.90 -19.89 24.39
CA LEU A 56 -18.29 -19.48 24.53
C LEU A 56 -19.25 -20.69 24.62
N ALA A 57 -18.96 -21.76 23.92
CA ALA A 57 -19.73 -22.99 23.97
C ALA A 57 -19.50 -23.80 25.28
N GLY A 58 -18.32 -23.65 25.89
CA GLY A 58 -17.93 -24.34 27.13
C GLY A 58 -18.24 -23.55 28.39
N ALA A 59 -17.77 -24.11 29.52
CA ALA A 59 -17.85 -23.42 30.81
C ALA A 59 -16.92 -22.19 30.83
N PRO A 60 -17.33 -21.07 31.38
CA PRO A 60 -18.53 -20.83 32.23
C PRO A 60 -19.75 -20.35 31.42
N TYR A 61 -19.70 -20.14 30.13
CA TYR A 61 -20.71 -19.40 29.37
C TYR A 61 -21.86 -20.27 28.86
N HIS A 62 -21.58 -21.43 28.27
CA HIS A 62 -22.57 -22.36 27.70
C HIS A 62 -23.55 -21.70 26.71
N TYR A 63 -23.04 -20.80 25.82
CA TYR A 63 -23.86 -20.12 24.87
C TYR A 63 -24.23 -21.02 23.67
N ASP A 64 -25.40 -20.79 23.13
CA ASP A 64 -25.89 -21.45 21.93
C ASP A 64 -25.18 -20.90 20.64
N SER A 65 -25.28 -21.66 19.57
CA SER A 65 -24.61 -21.29 18.30
C SER A 65 -25.07 -19.94 17.76
N LEU A 66 -26.33 -19.55 17.99
CA LEU A 66 -26.85 -18.26 17.55
C LEU A 66 -26.13 -17.10 18.27
N THR A 67 -26.03 -17.18 19.58
CA THR A 67 -25.35 -16.17 20.39
C THR A 67 -23.87 -16.07 20.03
N ILE A 68 -23.20 -17.22 19.83
CA ILE A 68 -21.80 -17.23 19.37
C ILE A 68 -21.65 -16.56 18.01
N GLY A 69 -22.58 -16.81 17.09
CA GLY A 69 -22.60 -16.17 15.76
C GLY A 69 -22.77 -14.64 15.83
N LEU A 70 -23.50 -14.13 16.82
CA LEU A 70 -23.69 -12.68 17.01
C LEU A 70 -22.39 -11.94 17.39
N PHE A 71 -21.40 -12.63 17.96
CA PHE A 71 -20.08 -12.02 18.19
C PHE A 71 -19.39 -11.55 16.91
N ALA A 72 -19.72 -12.12 15.76
CA ALA A 72 -19.20 -11.65 14.47
C ALA A 72 -19.63 -10.20 14.15
N LEU A 73 -20.74 -9.71 14.71
CA LEU A 73 -21.18 -8.32 14.55
C LEU A 73 -20.18 -7.32 15.16
N ILE A 74 -19.43 -7.73 16.18
CA ILE A 74 -18.37 -6.92 16.79
C ILE A 74 -17.27 -6.67 15.75
N GLY A 75 -16.88 -7.70 15.00
CA GLY A 75 -15.93 -7.58 13.90
C GLY A 75 -16.43 -6.65 12.78
N ILE A 76 -17.71 -6.75 12.42
CA ILE A 76 -18.33 -5.85 11.42
C ILE A 76 -18.28 -4.40 11.91
N ALA A 77 -18.58 -4.14 13.18
CA ALA A 77 -18.49 -2.79 13.76
C ALA A 77 -17.08 -2.21 13.68
N SER A 78 -16.04 -3.01 13.94
CA SER A 78 -14.64 -2.59 13.80
C SER A 78 -14.28 -2.27 12.35
N MET A 79 -14.78 -3.07 11.40
CA MET A 79 -14.56 -2.85 9.94
C MET A 79 -15.15 -1.54 9.45
N LEU A 80 -16.31 -1.12 9.95
CA LEU A 80 -16.94 0.16 9.58
C LEU A 80 -16.13 1.37 10.05
N ILE A 81 -15.42 1.26 11.16
CA ILE A 81 -14.56 2.31 11.70
C ILE A 81 -13.23 2.40 10.94
N GLY A 82 -12.76 1.29 10.37
CA GLY A 82 -11.47 1.18 9.69
C GLY A 82 -11.18 2.27 8.64
N PRO A 83 -12.08 2.54 7.68
CA PRO A 83 -11.86 3.57 6.65
C PRO A 83 -11.78 5.00 7.23
N LEU A 84 -12.56 5.30 8.26
CA LEU A 84 -12.49 6.60 8.95
C LEU A 84 -11.15 6.77 9.64
N TRP A 85 -10.70 5.73 10.34
CA TRP A 85 -9.40 5.68 10.99
C TRP A 85 -8.25 5.80 10.00
N ALA A 86 -8.35 5.11 8.86
CA ALA A 86 -7.35 5.19 7.80
C ALA A 86 -7.16 6.63 7.31
N LYS A 87 -8.24 7.34 7.03
CA LYS A 87 -8.21 8.74 6.57
C LYS A 87 -7.57 9.69 7.58
N TYR A 88 -7.87 9.51 8.88
CA TYR A 88 -7.41 10.46 9.91
C TYR A 88 -6.03 10.14 10.47
N VAL A 89 -5.62 8.88 10.46
CA VAL A 89 -4.37 8.42 11.09
C VAL A 89 -3.39 7.89 10.04
N ILE A 90 -3.77 6.87 9.25
CA ILE A 90 -2.83 6.18 8.36
C ILE A 90 -2.31 7.12 7.26
N ASP A 91 -3.15 8.05 6.78
CA ASP A 91 -2.75 8.99 5.74
C ASP A 91 -1.77 10.07 6.23
N ARG A 92 -1.77 10.36 7.54
CA ARG A 92 -0.89 11.39 8.14
C ARG A 92 0.47 10.86 8.55
N PHE A 93 0.53 9.59 8.95
CA PHE A 93 1.74 8.97 9.50
C PHE A 93 2.44 8.09 8.47
N VAL A 94 3.72 7.81 8.74
CA VAL A 94 4.48 6.81 8.00
C VAL A 94 3.81 5.44 8.18
N PRO A 95 3.67 4.62 7.11
CA PRO A 95 2.98 3.33 7.18
C PRO A 95 3.43 2.45 8.34
N LEU A 96 4.74 2.33 8.58
CA LEU A 96 5.28 1.51 9.67
C LEU A 96 4.76 1.95 11.05
N PHE A 97 4.64 3.25 11.31
CA PHE A 97 4.09 3.74 12.57
C PHE A 97 2.62 3.34 12.74
N SER A 98 1.84 3.41 11.66
CA SER A 98 0.44 2.97 11.68
C SER A 98 0.32 1.45 11.90
N VAL A 99 1.27 0.66 11.37
CA VAL A 99 1.35 -0.78 11.66
C VAL A 99 1.63 -1.03 13.15
N ILE A 100 2.64 -0.37 13.72
CA ILE A 100 2.96 -0.49 15.15
C ILE A 100 1.74 -0.14 16.01
N LEU A 101 1.04 0.93 15.67
CA LEU A 101 -0.17 1.33 16.39
C LEU A 101 -1.27 0.25 16.30
N GLY A 102 -1.47 -0.36 15.12
CA GLY A 102 -2.39 -1.47 14.93
C GLY A 102 -2.02 -2.69 15.77
N GLU A 103 -0.74 -3.08 15.77
CA GLU A 103 -0.24 -4.20 16.57
C GLU A 103 -0.35 -3.93 18.09
N CYS A 104 -0.17 -2.66 18.52
CA CYS A 104 -0.39 -2.27 19.91
C CYS A 104 -1.87 -2.41 20.32
N TRP A 105 -2.83 -2.06 19.44
CA TRP A 105 -4.25 -2.31 19.68
C TRP A 105 -4.55 -3.80 19.78
N CYS A 106 -3.99 -4.63 18.89
CA CYS A 106 -4.10 -6.08 18.98
C CYS A 106 -3.54 -6.59 20.32
N MET A 107 -2.33 -6.19 20.69
CA MET A 107 -1.69 -6.61 21.94
C MET A 107 -2.55 -6.26 23.15
N LEU A 108 -3.05 -5.03 23.21
CA LEU A 108 -3.92 -4.58 24.32
C LEU A 108 -5.19 -5.45 24.40
N GLY A 109 -5.88 -5.66 23.27
CA GLY A 109 -7.08 -6.48 23.23
C GLY A 109 -6.82 -7.91 23.66
N ILE A 110 -5.74 -8.52 23.18
CA ILE A 110 -5.37 -9.91 23.49
C ILE A 110 -5.01 -10.06 24.97
N CYS A 111 -4.25 -9.14 25.54
CA CYS A 111 -3.92 -9.18 26.96
C CYS A 111 -5.19 -9.09 27.81
N ILE A 112 -6.10 -8.17 27.53
CA ILE A 112 -7.36 -8.04 28.24
C ILE A 112 -8.17 -9.33 28.10
N GLY A 113 -8.46 -9.77 26.89
CA GLY A 113 -9.35 -10.91 26.66
C GLY A 113 -8.78 -12.26 27.12
N THR A 114 -7.47 -12.47 26.99
CA THR A 114 -6.83 -13.71 27.45
C THR A 114 -6.96 -13.89 28.96
N TYR A 115 -6.68 -12.86 29.74
CA TYR A 115 -6.59 -12.98 31.20
C TYR A 115 -7.90 -12.68 31.91
N THR A 116 -8.88 -12.01 31.27
CA THR A 116 -10.20 -11.75 31.86
C THR A 116 -11.32 -12.59 31.26
N GLY A 117 -11.08 -13.23 30.10
CA GLY A 117 -12.12 -13.91 29.30
C GLY A 117 -12.75 -15.15 29.98
N ARG A 118 -12.21 -15.66 31.10
CA ARG A 118 -12.81 -16.70 31.90
C ARG A 118 -13.64 -16.14 33.08
N ILE A 119 -13.50 -14.88 33.38
CA ILE A 119 -14.13 -14.19 34.51
C ILE A 119 -15.35 -13.40 34.04
N THR A 120 -15.19 -12.68 32.90
CA THR A 120 -16.23 -11.82 32.35
C THR A 120 -16.25 -11.88 30.82
N ILE A 121 -17.45 -11.85 30.27
CA ILE A 121 -17.66 -11.81 28.80
C ILE A 121 -17.11 -10.50 28.14
N ALA A 122 -17.00 -9.44 28.94
CA ALA A 122 -16.46 -8.17 28.48
C ALA A 122 -15.03 -8.32 27.92
N GLY A 123 -14.22 -9.23 28.50
CA GLY A 123 -12.85 -9.51 27.99
C GLY A 123 -12.83 -9.94 26.53
N PRO A 124 -13.47 -11.05 26.16
CA PRO A 124 -13.56 -11.49 24.76
C PRO A 124 -14.23 -10.47 23.82
N VAL A 125 -15.22 -9.70 24.26
CA VAL A 125 -15.85 -8.63 23.48
C VAL A 125 -14.85 -7.53 23.15
N ILE A 126 -14.11 -7.04 24.14
CA ILE A 126 -13.05 -6.02 23.94
C ILE A 126 -11.95 -6.58 23.06
N GLN A 127 -11.55 -7.82 23.28
CA GLN A 127 -10.54 -8.49 22.46
C GLN A 127 -10.99 -8.60 21.00
N ALA A 128 -12.23 -9.03 20.73
CA ALA A 128 -12.77 -9.13 19.39
C ALA A 128 -12.69 -7.77 18.65
N PHE A 129 -13.17 -6.71 19.31
CA PHE A 129 -13.15 -5.38 18.71
C PHE A 129 -11.75 -4.86 18.45
N LEU A 130 -10.85 -4.90 19.45
CA LEU A 130 -9.50 -4.35 19.34
C LEU A 130 -8.61 -5.19 18.41
N ASN A 131 -8.77 -6.50 18.38
CA ASN A 131 -8.04 -7.39 17.49
C ASN A 131 -8.41 -7.13 16.01
N ASP A 132 -9.69 -7.02 15.70
CA ASP A 132 -10.15 -6.75 14.34
C ASP A 132 -9.79 -5.33 13.90
N PHE A 133 -9.93 -4.35 14.79
CA PHE A 133 -9.55 -2.96 14.52
C PHE A 133 -8.04 -2.80 14.30
N GLY A 134 -7.23 -3.45 15.15
CA GLY A 134 -5.77 -3.45 15.01
C GLY A 134 -5.30 -4.16 13.74
N LEU A 135 -5.89 -5.33 13.43
CA LEU A 135 -5.63 -6.07 12.19
C LEU A 135 -5.92 -5.21 10.96
N GLN A 136 -7.08 -4.55 10.89
CA GLN A 136 -7.45 -3.67 9.79
C GLN A 136 -6.45 -2.52 9.63
N THR A 137 -6.09 -1.86 10.72
CA THR A 137 -5.11 -0.78 10.74
C THR A 137 -3.76 -1.25 10.21
N ALA A 138 -3.24 -2.37 10.70
CA ALA A 138 -1.97 -2.94 10.27
C ALA A 138 -2.00 -3.39 8.80
N GLN A 139 -3.09 -4.03 8.34
CA GLN A 139 -3.21 -4.48 6.95
C GLN A 139 -3.28 -3.33 5.96
N ILE A 140 -4.06 -2.28 6.23
CA ILE A 140 -4.17 -1.11 5.35
C ILE A 140 -2.81 -0.41 5.25
N ALA A 141 -2.13 -0.21 6.38
CA ALA A 141 -0.84 0.43 6.42
C ALA A 141 0.27 -0.39 5.73
N ASN A 142 0.34 -1.71 5.96
CA ASN A 142 1.27 -2.61 5.29
C ASN A 142 1.06 -2.62 3.77
N ARG A 143 -0.18 -2.69 3.29
CA ARG A 143 -0.48 -2.61 1.85
C ARG A 143 -0.06 -1.28 1.25
N SER A 144 -0.27 -0.17 1.95
CA SER A 144 0.23 1.14 1.52
C SER A 144 1.76 1.15 1.38
N ALA A 145 2.49 0.56 2.34
CA ALA A 145 3.94 0.44 2.29
C ALA A 145 4.43 -0.39 1.10
N ILE A 146 3.90 -1.62 0.94
CA ILE A 146 4.37 -2.55 -0.10
C ILE A 146 4.01 -2.08 -1.52
N TYR A 147 2.89 -1.36 -1.71
CA TYR A 147 2.52 -0.83 -3.04
C TYR A 147 3.37 0.37 -3.47
N SER A 148 4.01 1.06 -2.55
CA SER A 148 4.93 2.16 -2.85
C SER A 148 6.28 1.69 -3.39
N ILE A 149 6.70 0.45 -3.05
CA ILE A 149 8.02 -0.11 -3.43
C ILE A 149 8.08 -0.40 -4.93
N ALA A 150 7.06 -1.06 -5.46
CA ALA A 150 7.05 -1.53 -6.84
C ALA A 150 5.70 -1.22 -7.52
N PRO A 151 5.46 0.03 -7.97
CA PRO A 151 4.19 0.43 -8.60
C PRO A 151 3.83 -0.42 -9.84
N LYS A 152 4.84 -0.89 -10.59
CA LYS A 152 4.66 -1.74 -11.78
C LYS A 152 4.42 -3.23 -11.45
N ALA A 153 4.76 -3.67 -10.23
CA ALA A 153 4.66 -5.08 -9.80
C ALA A 153 3.66 -5.29 -8.65
N ARG A 154 2.69 -4.39 -8.47
CA ARG A 154 1.70 -4.44 -7.37
C ARG A 154 1.02 -5.79 -7.19
N ASN A 155 0.66 -6.46 -8.29
CA ASN A 155 0.01 -7.77 -8.22
C ASN A 155 0.92 -8.83 -7.60
N ARG A 156 2.22 -8.86 -7.96
CA ARG A 156 3.19 -9.83 -7.43
C ARG A 156 3.45 -9.60 -5.95
N VAL A 157 3.65 -8.34 -5.56
CA VAL A 157 3.84 -7.93 -4.16
C VAL A 157 2.62 -8.31 -3.32
N ASN A 158 1.40 -8.02 -3.81
CA ASN A 158 0.17 -8.39 -3.12
C ASN A 158 0.02 -9.91 -3.00
N THR A 159 0.40 -10.68 -4.01
CA THR A 159 0.35 -12.15 -3.95
C THR A 159 1.27 -12.68 -2.84
N ALA A 160 2.52 -12.21 -2.75
CA ALA A 160 3.44 -12.60 -1.68
C ALA A 160 2.86 -12.29 -0.29
N PHE A 161 2.33 -11.07 -0.11
CA PHE A 161 1.69 -10.64 1.13
C PHE A 161 0.48 -11.51 1.49
N MET A 162 -0.40 -11.82 0.55
CA MET A 162 -1.57 -12.67 0.77
C MET A 162 -1.19 -14.11 1.11
N VAL A 163 -0.16 -14.67 0.45
CA VAL A 163 0.37 -16.02 0.79
C VAL A 163 0.87 -16.03 2.23
N ALA A 164 1.64 -15.03 2.66
CA ALA A 164 2.10 -14.93 4.04
C ALA A 164 0.92 -14.84 5.02
N THR A 165 -0.12 -14.04 4.69
CA THR A 165 -1.34 -13.93 5.49
C THR A 165 -2.04 -15.29 5.65
N PHE A 166 -2.27 -16.02 4.56
CA PHE A 166 -2.94 -17.33 4.60
C PHE A 166 -2.10 -18.39 5.33
N CYS A 167 -0.78 -18.41 5.16
CA CYS A 167 0.11 -19.27 5.94
C CYS A 167 -0.01 -18.97 7.44
N GLY A 168 -0.05 -17.69 7.81
CA GLY A 168 -0.31 -17.27 9.19
C GLY A 168 -1.64 -17.79 9.72
N GLN A 169 -2.71 -17.65 8.96
CA GLN A 169 -4.04 -18.13 9.34
C GLN A 169 -4.07 -19.65 9.57
N LEU A 170 -3.44 -20.42 8.70
CA LEU A 170 -3.35 -21.88 8.86
C LEU A 170 -2.59 -22.27 10.13
N VAL A 171 -1.43 -21.65 10.36
CA VAL A 171 -0.63 -21.88 11.56
C VAL A 171 -1.39 -21.46 12.82
N GLY A 172 -2.05 -20.30 12.78
CA GLY A 172 -2.85 -19.79 13.90
C GLY A 172 -4.01 -20.71 14.29
N THR A 173 -4.74 -21.21 13.30
CA THR A 173 -5.82 -22.18 13.53
C THR A 173 -5.28 -23.48 14.12
N ALA A 174 -4.23 -24.06 13.55
CA ALA A 174 -3.65 -25.31 13.98
C ALA A 174 -3.05 -25.19 15.40
N ALA A 175 -2.23 -24.18 15.64
CA ALA A 175 -1.60 -23.93 16.94
C ALA A 175 -2.63 -23.55 18.00
N GLY A 176 -3.59 -22.67 17.65
CA GLY A 176 -4.64 -22.23 18.58
C GLY A 176 -5.48 -23.39 19.09
N ASN A 177 -5.99 -24.22 18.18
CA ASN A 177 -6.82 -25.38 18.56
C ASN A 177 -6.02 -26.42 19.37
N HIS A 178 -4.77 -26.69 18.97
CA HIS A 178 -3.91 -27.63 19.69
C HIS A 178 -3.58 -27.14 21.12
N LEU A 179 -3.25 -25.87 21.27
CA LEU A 179 -2.94 -25.27 22.57
C LEU A 179 -4.19 -25.14 23.46
N TYR A 180 -5.33 -24.83 22.84
CA TYR A 180 -6.59 -24.80 23.56
C TYR A 180 -6.98 -26.19 24.11
N ALA A 181 -6.80 -27.23 23.32
CA ALA A 181 -7.06 -28.60 23.74
C ALA A 181 -6.17 -29.05 24.92
N ARG A 182 -4.92 -28.54 24.97
CA ARG A 182 -3.97 -28.90 26.06
C ARG A 182 -4.11 -28.06 27.32
N GLY A 183 -4.39 -26.77 27.20
CA GLY A 183 -4.34 -25.86 28.34
C GLY A 183 -5.46 -24.82 28.39
N GLY A 184 -6.45 -24.94 27.51
CA GLY A 184 -7.61 -24.06 27.45
C GLY A 184 -7.30 -22.66 26.95
N TRP A 185 -8.22 -21.75 27.25
CA TRP A 185 -8.22 -20.36 26.76
C TRP A 185 -6.94 -19.59 27.04
N VAL A 186 -6.41 -19.66 28.27
CA VAL A 186 -5.26 -18.88 28.68
C VAL A 186 -3.99 -19.30 27.92
N VAL A 187 -3.78 -20.60 27.70
CA VAL A 187 -2.60 -21.10 26.97
C VAL A 187 -2.66 -20.71 25.50
N SER A 188 -3.83 -20.85 24.88
CA SER A 188 -4.03 -20.41 23.49
C SER A 188 -3.89 -18.88 23.35
N GLY A 189 -4.44 -18.10 24.28
CA GLY A 189 -4.28 -16.65 24.30
C GLY A 189 -2.84 -16.21 24.55
N SER A 190 -2.08 -16.91 25.40
CA SER A 190 -0.65 -16.62 25.62
C SER A 190 0.19 -16.83 24.34
N TYR A 191 -0.15 -17.83 23.51
CA TYR A 191 0.42 -17.96 22.18
C TYR A 191 0.13 -16.73 21.31
N SER A 192 -1.09 -16.20 21.35
CA SER A 192 -1.46 -14.99 20.61
C SER A 192 -0.66 -13.77 21.10
N VAL A 193 -0.44 -13.62 22.42
CA VAL A 193 0.43 -12.58 23.00
C VAL A 193 1.86 -12.69 22.45
N ALA A 194 2.42 -13.90 22.44
CA ALA A 194 3.76 -14.17 21.92
C ALA A 194 3.84 -13.86 20.40
N SER A 195 2.81 -14.19 19.66
CA SER A 195 2.73 -13.97 18.19
C SER A 195 2.72 -12.48 17.87
N ILE A 196 1.88 -11.68 18.54
CA ILE A 196 1.89 -10.22 18.34
C ILE A 196 3.17 -9.59 18.88
N GLY A 197 3.74 -10.11 19.95
CA GLY A 197 5.07 -9.73 20.42
C GLY A 197 6.14 -9.91 19.34
N ALA A 198 6.12 -11.05 18.63
CA ALA A 198 7.00 -11.29 17.48
C ALA A 198 6.73 -10.31 16.32
N ALA A 199 5.47 -9.99 16.01
CA ALA A 199 5.12 -8.99 15.01
C ALA A 199 5.70 -7.61 15.38
N LEU A 200 5.56 -7.18 16.63
CA LEU A 200 6.16 -5.93 17.12
C LEU A 200 7.69 -5.93 17.04
N ILE A 201 8.34 -7.03 17.39
CA ILE A 201 9.80 -7.16 17.22
C ILE A 201 10.18 -6.99 15.76
N CYS A 202 9.43 -7.60 14.82
CA CYS A 202 9.63 -7.40 13.38
C CYS A 202 9.43 -5.93 12.96
N CYS A 203 8.46 -5.21 13.55
CA CYS A 203 8.27 -3.79 13.28
C CYS A 203 9.48 -2.95 13.70
N PHE A 204 10.07 -3.27 14.86
CA PHE A 204 11.24 -2.55 15.38
C PHE A 204 12.58 -2.98 14.75
N ALA A 205 12.64 -4.13 14.10
CA ALA A 205 13.85 -4.61 13.45
C ALA A 205 14.33 -3.66 12.34
N ARG A 206 13.43 -2.97 11.65
CA ARG A 206 13.74 -2.06 10.55
C ARG A 206 12.87 -0.80 10.62
N GLY A 207 13.52 0.36 10.60
CA GLY A 207 12.85 1.66 10.59
C GLY A 207 12.25 2.02 9.23
N PRO A 208 11.34 3.02 9.19
CA PRO A 208 10.61 3.39 7.98
C PRO A 208 11.48 3.99 6.88
N TRP A 209 12.62 4.56 7.25
CA TRP A 209 13.57 5.25 6.35
C TRP A 209 14.88 4.48 6.16
N ALA A 210 14.96 3.25 6.66
CA ALA A 210 16.16 2.43 6.53
C ALA A 210 16.29 1.89 5.09
N GLU A 211 17.47 2.03 4.49
CA GLU A 211 17.80 1.47 3.17
C GLU A 211 18.17 -0.01 3.24
N GLY A 212 18.65 -0.49 4.41
CA GLY A 212 19.10 -1.85 4.64
C GLY A 212 18.02 -2.82 5.13
N TRP A 213 18.46 -4.05 5.44
CA TRP A 213 17.64 -5.12 5.99
C TRP A 213 17.27 -4.89 7.46
N PHE A 214 18.13 -4.23 8.23
CA PHE A 214 17.98 -3.96 9.65
C PHE A 214 18.43 -2.54 10.00
N GLY A 215 17.87 -1.99 11.07
CA GLY A 215 18.31 -0.74 11.65
C GLY A 215 17.39 0.46 11.37
N TRP A 216 17.76 1.60 11.97
CA TRP A 216 17.00 2.86 11.95
C TRP A 216 17.81 4.02 11.35
N GLY A 217 18.72 3.73 10.42
CA GLY A 217 19.69 4.69 9.87
C GLY A 217 19.12 5.88 9.10
N GLY A 218 17.84 5.84 8.70
CA GLY A 218 17.21 6.92 7.90
C GLY A 218 16.48 8.00 8.70
N GLY A 219 16.45 7.90 10.04
CA GLY A 219 15.78 8.88 10.92
C GLY A 219 14.51 8.38 11.60
N TRP A 220 14.05 9.15 12.60
CA TRP A 220 12.92 8.82 13.47
C TRP A 220 11.63 9.58 13.12
N SER A 221 11.57 10.25 11.98
CA SER A 221 10.39 11.02 11.59
C SER A 221 9.18 10.11 11.40
N VAL A 222 8.15 10.31 12.20
CA VAL A 222 6.90 9.55 12.22
C VAL A 222 5.88 10.11 11.23
N LEU A 223 6.01 11.41 10.88
CA LEU A 223 5.15 12.08 9.92
C LEU A 223 5.64 11.75 8.50
N LYS A 224 4.71 11.44 7.60
CA LYS A 224 5.02 11.44 6.16
C LYS A 224 5.66 12.79 5.86
N LYS A 225 6.86 12.79 5.27
CA LYS A 225 7.41 13.99 4.62
C LYS A 225 6.37 14.42 3.60
N SER A 226 5.62 15.44 3.95
CA SER A 226 4.53 15.96 3.16
C SER A 226 5.05 16.29 1.76
N ALA A 227 4.22 16.14 0.74
CA ALA A 227 4.45 16.66 -0.62
C ALA A 227 4.84 18.15 -0.64
N GLN A 228 4.58 18.87 0.45
CA GLN A 228 5.08 20.22 0.74
C GLN A 228 6.60 20.40 0.57
N SER A 229 7.41 19.35 0.73
CA SER A 229 8.86 19.45 0.46
C SER A 229 9.16 19.33 -1.05
N ALA A 230 8.26 18.77 -1.83
CA ALA A 230 8.37 18.73 -3.30
C ALA A 230 7.82 20.04 -3.91
N ASP A 231 6.69 20.54 -3.39
CA ASP A 231 6.11 21.83 -3.80
C ASP A 231 6.98 23.00 -3.35
N GLY A 232 7.51 23.00 -2.14
CA GLY A 232 8.45 24.03 -1.67
C GLY A 232 9.76 24.06 -2.46
N LYS A 233 10.27 22.89 -2.91
CA LYS A 233 11.44 22.84 -3.81
C LYS A 233 11.08 23.20 -5.25
N ALA A 234 9.85 22.99 -5.68
CA ALA A 234 9.38 23.43 -7.01
C ALA A 234 9.14 24.94 -7.01
N GLU A 235 8.55 25.50 -5.97
CA GLU A 235 8.40 26.96 -5.78
C GLU A 235 9.75 27.65 -5.61
N GLU A 236 10.69 27.10 -4.85
CA GLU A 236 12.03 27.63 -4.69
C GLU A 236 12.83 27.59 -6.00
N LYS A 237 12.70 26.52 -6.78
CA LYS A 237 13.28 26.44 -8.13
C LYS A 237 12.64 27.41 -9.10
N GLN A 238 11.32 27.61 -9.06
CA GLN A 238 10.62 28.60 -9.89
C GLN A 238 11.01 30.02 -9.50
N THR A 239 11.10 30.31 -8.21
CA THR A 239 11.52 31.64 -7.71
C THR A 239 12.99 31.91 -8.02
N MET A 240 13.88 30.94 -7.87
CA MET A 240 15.29 31.06 -8.28
C MET A 240 15.44 31.23 -9.80
N GLY A 241 14.69 30.45 -10.59
CA GLY A 241 14.67 30.60 -12.05
C GLY A 241 14.14 31.97 -12.50
N ALA A 242 13.12 32.50 -11.81
CA ALA A 242 12.59 33.85 -12.08
C ALA A 242 13.58 34.96 -11.68
N ILE A 243 14.29 34.78 -10.55
CA ILE A 243 15.34 35.73 -10.12
C ILE A 243 16.54 35.70 -11.07
N GLU A 244 16.94 34.51 -11.54
CA GLU A 244 18.03 34.32 -12.50
C GLU A 244 17.67 34.89 -13.87
N ALA A 245 16.43 34.70 -14.35
CA ALA A 245 15.90 35.30 -15.57
C ALA A 245 15.88 36.82 -15.47
N ASN A 246 15.42 37.36 -14.35
CA ASN A 246 15.37 38.82 -14.12
C ASN A 246 16.77 39.44 -13.98
N SER A 247 17.74 38.74 -13.39
CA SER A 247 19.15 39.19 -13.33
C SER A 247 19.84 39.17 -14.70
N ASN A 248 19.46 38.26 -15.58
CA ASN A 248 19.95 38.21 -16.97
C ASN A 248 19.35 39.31 -17.85
N ILE A 249 18.10 39.71 -17.62
CA ILE A 249 17.44 40.85 -18.26
C ILE A 249 18.14 42.15 -17.86
N VAL A 250 18.56 42.32 -16.62
CA VAL A 250 19.30 43.52 -16.17
C VAL A 250 20.72 43.55 -16.71
N ARG A 251 21.33 42.41 -17.00
CA ARG A 251 22.69 42.33 -17.58
C ARG A 251 22.76 42.53 -19.12
N ASP A 252 21.69 42.22 -19.82
CA ASP A 252 21.64 42.24 -21.29
C ASP A 252 20.22 42.61 -21.75
N PRO A 253 19.89 43.94 -21.80
CA PRO A 253 18.53 44.42 -22.09
C PRO A 253 18.05 44.03 -23.50
N GLU A 254 18.97 43.84 -24.47
CA GLU A 254 18.63 43.46 -25.83
C GLU A 254 18.09 41.99 -25.93
N LYS A 255 18.48 41.10 -24.99
CA LYS A 255 17.93 39.75 -24.89
C LYS A 255 16.57 39.75 -24.21
N GLY A 256 16.31 40.70 -23.33
CA GLY A 256 15.03 40.84 -22.64
C GLY A 256 13.89 41.22 -23.58
N GLU A 257 14.13 42.12 -24.51
CA GLU A 257 13.15 42.53 -25.51
C GLU A 257 12.73 41.39 -26.45
N LYS A 258 13.70 40.61 -26.95
CA LYS A 258 13.42 39.44 -27.82
C LYS A 258 12.67 38.32 -27.11
N GLN A 259 12.82 38.21 -25.79
CA GLN A 259 12.10 37.20 -25.00
C GLN A 259 10.69 37.63 -24.67
N GLN A 260 10.49 38.94 -24.43
CA GLN A 260 9.18 39.55 -24.22
C GLN A 260 8.31 39.49 -25.49
N GLU A 261 8.94 39.67 -26.67
CA GLU A 261 8.29 39.56 -27.98
C GLU A 261 7.79 38.13 -28.24
N ARG A 262 8.59 37.11 -27.96
CA ARG A 262 8.20 35.69 -28.03
C ARG A 262 7.08 35.30 -27.07
N VAL A 263 7.07 35.84 -25.87
CA VAL A 263 5.99 35.58 -24.89
C VAL A 263 4.69 36.24 -25.32
N ASN A 264 4.77 37.45 -25.89
CA ASN A 264 3.61 38.14 -26.44
C ASN A 264 3.07 37.43 -27.71
N GLU A 265 3.93 36.94 -28.61
CA GLU A 265 3.50 36.14 -29.75
C GLU A 265 2.83 34.84 -29.33
N GLY A 266 3.37 34.14 -28.32
CA GLY A 266 2.74 32.95 -27.73
C GLY A 266 1.37 33.22 -27.13
N HIS A 267 1.20 34.34 -26.44
CA HIS A 267 -0.08 34.70 -25.80
C HIS A 267 -1.13 35.20 -26.85
N VAL A 268 -0.68 35.77 -27.95
CA VAL A 268 -1.58 36.14 -29.05
C VAL A 268 -2.05 34.92 -29.82
N LEU A 269 -1.19 33.93 -30.01
CA LEU A 269 -1.55 32.63 -30.60
C LEU A 269 -2.53 31.84 -29.73
N GLU A 270 -2.31 31.81 -28.42
CA GLU A 270 -3.18 31.13 -27.47
C GLU A 270 -4.58 31.78 -27.42
N LYS A 271 -4.65 33.11 -27.39
CA LYS A 271 -5.95 33.82 -27.49
C LYS A 271 -6.60 33.71 -28.88
N GLY A 272 -5.84 33.56 -29.94
CA GLY A 272 -6.36 33.30 -31.28
C GLY A 272 -7.01 31.94 -31.41
N ILE A 273 -6.46 30.94 -30.72
CA ILE A 273 -7.00 29.57 -30.66
C ILE A 273 -8.27 29.53 -29.81
N GLU A 274 -8.33 30.25 -28.68
CA GLU A 274 -9.54 30.35 -27.86
C GLU A 274 -10.73 31.04 -28.57
N MET A 275 -10.45 32.03 -29.42
CA MET A 275 -11.52 32.71 -30.15
C MET A 275 -12.05 31.92 -31.38
N LEU A 276 -11.28 30.94 -31.87
CA LEU A 276 -11.69 30.05 -32.97
C LEU A 276 -12.39 28.75 -32.49
N GLY A 277 -12.34 28.46 -31.18
CA GLY A 277 -12.88 27.25 -30.58
C GLY A 277 -14.30 27.34 -30.05
N GLY A 278 -15.03 28.40 -30.38
CA GLY A 278 -16.33 28.69 -29.78
C GLY A 278 -17.53 28.53 -30.71
N GLU A 279 -17.69 27.42 -31.45
CA GLU A 279 -19.03 27.10 -31.98
C GLU A 279 -19.23 25.63 -32.41
N ASP A 280 -18.22 24.77 -32.60
CA ASP A 280 -18.50 23.36 -32.87
C ASP A 280 -17.48 22.47 -32.17
N GLY A 281 -17.94 21.56 -31.33
CA GLY A 281 -17.20 20.75 -30.36
C GLY A 281 -16.19 19.72 -30.89
N GLU A 282 -15.39 20.06 -31.90
CA GLU A 282 -14.24 19.26 -32.36
C GLU A 282 -12.93 20.00 -32.09
N ASN A 283 -12.03 19.34 -31.41
CA ASN A 283 -10.77 19.86 -30.87
C ASN A 283 -9.70 19.87 -32.00
N PRO A 284 -9.33 21.02 -32.60
CA PRO A 284 -8.42 21.06 -33.74
C PRO A 284 -6.97 20.64 -33.44
N VAL A 285 -6.65 20.47 -32.16
CA VAL A 285 -5.30 20.06 -31.74
C VAL A 285 -4.98 18.59 -32.06
N ARG A 286 -5.99 17.77 -32.36
CA ARG A 286 -5.81 16.34 -32.68
C ARG A 286 -5.36 16.12 -34.13
N GLU A 287 -5.84 16.94 -35.05
CA GLU A 287 -5.49 16.85 -36.48
C GLU A 287 -4.07 17.34 -36.79
N MET A 288 -3.58 18.34 -36.04
CA MET A 288 -2.22 18.85 -36.25
C MET A 288 -1.11 17.90 -35.74
N LYS A 289 -1.44 17.03 -34.77
CA LYS A 289 -0.49 16.03 -34.23
C LYS A 289 -0.35 14.80 -35.13
N ASP A 290 -1.40 14.46 -35.86
CA ASP A 290 -1.38 13.32 -36.77
C ASP A 290 -0.65 13.65 -38.09
N HIS A 291 -0.44 14.93 -38.40
CA HIS A 291 0.28 15.38 -39.61
C HIS A 291 1.79 15.55 -39.39
N GLU A 292 2.27 15.87 -38.18
CA GLU A 292 3.69 15.96 -37.88
C GLU A 292 4.37 14.58 -37.66
N ASP A 293 3.62 13.55 -37.21
CA ASP A 293 4.15 12.20 -37.09
C ASP A 293 4.30 11.43 -38.41
N GLY A 294 3.87 12.01 -39.53
CA GLY A 294 3.93 11.40 -40.87
C GLY A 294 5.22 11.60 -41.65
N GLU A 295 6.08 12.55 -41.27
CA GLU A 295 7.18 13.01 -42.14
C GLU A 295 8.57 12.50 -41.71
N ASN A 296 8.69 11.63 -40.73
CA ASN A 296 9.95 11.03 -40.27
C ASN A 296 10.04 9.53 -40.61
N ARG A 297 9.72 9.15 -41.84
CA ARG A 297 10.03 7.81 -42.39
C ARG A 297 11.25 7.88 -43.27
N THR A 298 12.40 7.54 -42.74
CA THR A 298 13.60 7.23 -43.57
C THR A 298 13.45 5.86 -44.17
N VAL A 299 13.36 5.80 -45.48
CA VAL A 299 13.38 4.55 -46.28
C VAL A 299 14.84 4.20 -46.54
N SER A 300 15.29 3.03 -46.10
CA SER A 300 16.59 2.47 -46.52
C SER A 300 16.48 1.90 -47.92
N GLN A 301 17.56 1.98 -48.68
CA GLN A 301 17.62 1.54 -50.08
C GLN A 301 17.43 0.05 -50.33
N ASP A 302 17.28 -0.77 -49.27
CA ASP A 302 17.13 -2.22 -49.37
C ASP A 302 15.70 -2.74 -49.08
N GLY A 303 14.69 -1.88 -49.03
CA GLY A 303 13.29 -2.26 -49.08
C GLY A 303 12.69 -2.87 -47.80
N ASP A 304 13.40 -2.93 -46.67
CA ASP A 304 12.89 -3.47 -45.44
C ASP A 304 12.38 -2.36 -44.49
N LEU A 305 11.15 -2.53 -44.00
CA LEU A 305 10.45 -1.61 -43.14
C LEU A 305 11.00 -1.72 -41.69
N ILE A 306 11.80 -0.73 -41.25
CA ILE A 306 12.30 -0.69 -39.85
C ILE A 306 11.29 0.06 -39.00
N LEU A 307 10.70 -0.65 -38.00
CA LEU A 307 9.79 -0.10 -37.00
C LEU A 307 10.54 0.84 -36.02
N PRO A 308 9.94 1.94 -35.56
CA PRO A 308 10.60 2.89 -34.65
C PRO A 308 10.83 2.31 -33.27
N VAL A 309 11.98 2.59 -32.68
CA VAL A 309 12.55 2.09 -31.41
C VAL A 309 11.68 2.37 -30.17
N LYS A 310 10.55 3.06 -30.29
CA LYS A 310 9.67 3.39 -29.14
C LYS A 310 8.81 2.25 -28.61
N ASP A 311 8.67 1.13 -29.33
CA ASP A 311 7.79 0.03 -28.92
C ASP A 311 8.46 -1.07 -28.07
N ILE A 312 9.75 -0.94 -27.73
CA ILE A 312 10.48 -1.96 -26.94
C ILE A 312 10.37 -1.73 -25.41
N GLN A 313 9.71 -0.68 -24.95
CA GLN A 313 9.52 -0.42 -23.50
C GLN A 313 8.12 -0.68 -22.96
N ARG A 314 7.25 -1.38 -23.69
CA ARG A 314 5.95 -1.83 -23.20
C ARG A 314 5.82 -3.34 -23.29
N VAL A 315 6.51 -4.04 -22.40
CA VAL A 315 6.15 -5.40 -21.96
C VAL A 315 6.35 -5.49 -20.45
#